data_9b35b03dd40e2cc145bbe09447f8ea49
#
_entry.id   9b35b03dd40e2cc145bbe09447f8ea49
#
_cell.length_a   1.000
_cell.length_b   1.000
_cell.length_c   1.000
_cell.angle_alpha   90.00
_cell.angle_beta   90.00
_cell.angle_gamma   90.00
#
_symmetry.space_group_name_H-M   'P 1'
#
loop_
_entity.id
_entity.type
_entity.pdbx_description
1 polymer ?
#
loop_
_entity_poly.entity_id
_entity_poly.type
_entity_poly.pdbx_seq_one_letter_code
_entity_poly.pdbx_strand_id
1 'polypeptide(L)'
;MAVKRSILRATVVLTVLLMSAALGSATGMAAELGDYRWERRPLLVFAPAQSDPRLAETLSRIEATRCDFATRDMVLGQVLATGPNTLDGQPVDAEESLRLRTQFSIDASAFSVVLIGKDGGEKLRVTEVPDLQQIYAVIDGMPMRGNEIRANPRRC
;
A
#
# COMPACT_ATOMS: atom_id res chain seq x y z
N MET A 1 19.76 -27.06 57.13
CA MET A 1 19.60 -27.48 55.72
C MET A 1 18.35 -26.90 55.02
N ALA A 2 17.39 -26.30 55.69
CA ALA A 2 16.19 -25.73 55.09
C ALA A 2 16.38 -24.40 54.32
N VAL A 3 17.34 -23.58 54.72
CA VAL A 3 17.58 -22.23 54.12
C VAL A 3 18.14 -22.30 52.71
N LYS A 4 19.01 -23.28 52.38
CA LYS A 4 19.61 -23.41 51.03
C LYS A 4 18.59 -23.78 49.93
N ARG A 5 17.50 -24.50 50.31
CA ARG A 5 16.45 -24.90 49.33
C ARG A 5 15.50 -23.76 48.96
N SER A 6 15.27 -22.83 49.89
CA SER A 6 14.44 -21.64 49.63
C SER A 6 15.09 -20.62 48.72
N ILE A 7 16.42 -20.42 48.84
CA ILE A 7 17.18 -19.48 48.00
C ILE A 7 17.22 -20.00 46.56
N LEU A 8 17.36 -21.32 46.33
CA LEU A 8 17.40 -21.91 45.01
C LEU A 8 16.06 -21.80 44.26
N ARG A 9 14.95 -21.88 45.01
CA ARG A 9 13.59 -21.71 44.43
C ARG A 9 13.28 -20.25 44.12
N ALA A 10 13.78 -19.30 44.86
CA ALA A 10 13.58 -17.87 44.63
C ALA A 10 14.38 -17.38 43.37
N THR A 11 15.59 -17.90 43.17
CA THR A 11 16.41 -17.57 41.97
C THR A 11 15.82 -18.17 40.69
N VAL A 12 15.23 -19.35 40.70
CA VAL A 12 14.60 -19.95 39.52
C VAL A 12 13.31 -19.22 39.13
N VAL A 13 12.53 -18.74 40.09
CA VAL A 13 11.30 -17.97 39.82
C VAL A 13 11.64 -16.59 39.28
N LEU A 14 12.72 -15.94 39.75
CA LEU A 14 13.12 -14.63 39.28
C LEU A 14 13.71 -14.64 37.85
N THR A 15 14.41 -15.74 37.49
CA THR A 15 14.94 -15.90 36.12
C THR A 15 13.85 -16.20 35.08
N VAL A 16 12.76 -16.86 35.46
CA VAL A 16 11.63 -17.12 34.55
C VAL A 16 10.80 -15.84 34.29
N LEU A 17 10.70 -14.93 35.27
CA LEU A 17 9.99 -13.65 35.12
C LEU A 17 10.73 -12.64 34.25
N LEU A 18 12.04 -12.74 34.10
CA LEU A 18 12.86 -11.83 33.28
C LEU A 18 12.94 -12.24 31.80
N MET A 19 12.51 -13.43 31.44
CA MET A 19 12.49 -13.90 30.02
C MET A 19 11.19 -13.60 29.28
N SER A 20 10.17 -13.00 29.91
CA SER A 20 8.87 -12.74 29.28
C SER A 20 8.70 -11.36 28.65
N ALA A 21 9.76 -10.56 28.54
CA ALA A 21 9.67 -9.15 28.09
C ALA A 21 10.34 -8.87 26.73
N ALA A 22 10.50 -9.87 25.86
CA ALA A 22 11.11 -9.67 24.55
C ALA A 22 10.26 -10.22 23.39
N LEU A 23 8.94 -10.16 23.51
CA LEU A 23 8.06 -10.13 22.35
C LEU A 23 7.98 -8.65 21.92
N GLY A 24 9.06 -8.14 21.37
CA GLY A 24 9.03 -6.90 20.62
C GLY A 24 8.02 -7.08 19.49
N SER A 25 6.85 -6.46 19.63
CA SER A 25 5.96 -6.23 18.50
C SER A 25 6.80 -5.48 17.49
N ALA A 26 7.23 -6.14 16.42
CA ALA A 26 7.66 -5.46 15.23
C ALA A 26 6.41 -4.71 14.74
N THR A 27 6.24 -3.46 15.17
CA THR A 27 5.34 -2.52 14.53
C THR A 27 5.92 -2.30 13.14
N GLY A 28 5.52 -3.17 12.20
CA GLY A 28 5.75 -2.89 10.79
C GLY A 28 5.13 -1.52 10.55
N MET A 29 5.94 -0.57 10.11
CA MET A 29 5.42 0.75 9.76
C MET A 29 4.40 0.55 8.64
N ALA A 30 3.18 1.02 8.86
CA ALA A 30 2.16 1.05 7.81
C ALA A 30 2.63 1.99 6.70
N ALA A 31 2.33 1.63 5.44
CA ALA A 31 2.67 2.47 4.31
C ALA A 31 1.72 3.68 4.25
N GLU A 32 2.29 4.85 4.00
CA GLU A 32 1.55 6.09 3.76
C GLU A 32 1.72 6.55 2.30
N LEU A 33 0.72 7.22 1.75
CA LEU A 33 0.79 7.73 0.37
C LEU A 33 1.98 8.68 0.18
N GLY A 34 2.34 9.44 1.19
CA GLY A 34 3.46 10.37 1.17
C GLY A 34 4.82 9.75 0.91
N ASP A 35 5.02 8.49 1.29
CA ASP A 35 6.29 7.77 1.15
C ASP A 35 6.69 7.56 -0.32
N TYR A 36 5.72 7.61 -1.23
CA TYR A 36 5.91 7.37 -2.68
C TYR A 36 6.16 8.64 -3.49
N ARG A 37 6.09 9.80 -2.84
CA ARG A 37 6.26 11.09 -3.50
C ARG A 37 7.67 11.23 -4.10
N TRP A 38 7.71 11.72 -5.35
CA TRP A 38 8.90 11.89 -6.19
C TRP A 38 9.50 10.60 -6.74
N GLU A 39 9.14 9.44 -6.22
CA GLU A 39 9.69 8.15 -6.63
C GLU A 39 8.72 7.33 -7.49
N ARG A 40 7.45 7.25 -7.07
CA ARG A 40 6.44 6.36 -7.65
C ARG A 40 5.17 7.11 -8.05
N ARG A 41 4.34 6.42 -8.84
CA ARG A 41 3.00 6.86 -9.24
C ARG A 41 1.96 5.89 -8.68
N PRO A 42 1.38 6.16 -7.54
CA PRO A 42 0.32 5.32 -6.99
C PRO A 42 -0.93 5.32 -7.89
N LEU A 43 -1.43 4.12 -8.18
CA LEU A 43 -2.76 3.91 -8.71
C LEU A 43 -3.61 3.39 -7.56
N LEU A 44 -4.44 4.25 -6.99
CA LEU A 44 -5.31 3.92 -5.86
C LEU A 44 -6.63 3.37 -6.38
N VAL A 45 -6.98 2.15 -6.00
CA VAL A 45 -8.26 1.52 -6.30
C VAL A 45 -9.10 1.49 -5.03
N PHE A 46 -10.12 2.33 -5.01
CA PHE A 46 -11.10 2.38 -3.93
C PHE A 46 -12.27 1.46 -4.25
N ALA A 47 -12.63 0.60 -3.32
CA ALA A 47 -13.78 -0.29 -3.47
C ALA A 47 -14.52 -0.47 -2.13
N PRO A 48 -15.81 -0.85 -2.17
CA PRO A 48 -16.57 -1.16 -0.94
C PRO A 48 -16.01 -2.34 -0.16
N ALA A 49 -15.62 -3.41 -0.87
CA ALA A 49 -15.10 -4.64 -0.28
C ALA A 49 -14.19 -5.38 -1.28
N GLN A 50 -13.45 -6.35 -0.76
CA GLN A 50 -12.59 -7.22 -1.58
C GLN A 50 -13.36 -8.05 -2.62
N SER A 51 -14.63 -8.33 -2.38
CA SER A 51 -15.51 -9.07 -3.29
C SER A 51 -16.11 -8.22 -4.41
N ASP A 52 -15.79 -6.93 -4.50
CA ASP A 52 -16.29 -6.07 -5.59
C ASP A 52 -15.75 -6.56 -6.95
N PRO A 53 -16.62 -6.91 -7.92
CA PRO A 53 -16.19 -7.43 -9.21
C PRO A 53 -15.35 -6.42 -10.03
N ARG A 54 -15.56 -5.13 -9.82
CA ARG A 54 -14.78 -4.07 -10.49
C ARG A 54 -13.34 -4.03 -9.98
N LEU A 55 -13.13 -4.32 -8.68
CA LEU A 55 -11.80 -4.49 -8.10
C LEU A 55 -11.10 -5.69 -8.76
N ALA A 56 -11.74 -6.86 -8.77
CA ALA A 56 -11.18 -8.07 -9.36
C ALA A 56 -10.80 -7.88 -10.83
N GLU A 57 -11.66 -7.26 -11.63
CA GLU A 57 -11.38 -6.96 -13.04
C GLU A 57 -10.21 -5.96 -13.18
N THR A 58 -10.16 -4.91 -12.36
CA THR A 58 -9.06 -3.94 -12.38
C THR A 58 -7.72 -4.61 -12.07
N LEU A 59 -7.67 -5.46 -11.04
CA LEU A 59 -6.46 -6.21 -10.68
C LEU A 59 -6.02 -7.16 -11.80
N SER A 60 -6.96 -7.84 -12.45
CA SER A 60 -6.69 -8.71 -13.60
C SER A 60 -6.05 -7.94 -14.76
N ARG A 61 -6.55 -6.75 -15.08
CA ARG A 61 -5.99 -5.89 -16.13
C ARG A 61 -4.58 -5.39 -15.80
N ILE A 62 -4.35 -5.01 -14.55
CA ILE A 62 -3.02 -4.59 -14.07
C ILE A 62 -2.04 -5.76 -14.22
N GLU A 63 -2.41 -6.96 -13.81
CA GLU A 63 -1.55 -8.14 -13.93
C GLU A 63 -1.25 -8.48 -15.39
N ALA A 64 -2.23 -8.39 -16.29
CA ALA A 64 -2.05 -8.61 -17.73
C ALA A 64 -1.07 -7.62 -18.39
N THR A 65 -0.92 -6.43 -17.80
CA THR A 65 -0.03 -5.36 -18.31
C THR A 65 1.07 -5.00 -17.30
N ARG A 66 1.46 -5.94 -16.44
CA ARG A 66 2.40 -5.71 -15.32
C ARG A 66 3.71 -5.06 -15.75
N CYS A 67 4.24 -5.41 -16.92
CA CYS A 67 5.44 -4.78 -17.45
C CYS A 67 5.23 -3.29 -17.74
N ASP A 68 4.17 -2.94 -18.44
CA ASP A 68 3.80 -1.54 -18.73
C ASP A 68 3.59 -0.72 -17.46
N PHE A 69 2.97 -1.33 -16.46
CA PHE A 69 2.74 -0.76 -15.15
C PHE A 69 4.07 -0.46 -14.43
N ALA A 70 4.96 -1.45 -14.36
CA ALA A 70 6.25 -1.34 -13.70
C ALA A 70 7.20 -0.35 -14.38
N THR A 71 7.22 -0.31 -15.73
CA THR A 71 8.09 0.61 -16.47
C THR A 71 7.73 2.09 -16.29
N ARG A 72 6.53 2.38 -15.79
CA ARG A 72 6.04 3.73 -15.48
C ARG A 72 6.17 4.10 -14.01
N ASP A 73 6.94 3.33 -13.23
CA ASP A 73 7.12 3.50 -11.79
C ASP A 73 5.77 3.51 -11.02
N MET A 74 4.79 2.76 -11.52
CA MET A 74 3.49 2.66 -10.87
C MET A 74 3.53 1.68 -9.71
N VAL A 75 2.75 1.97 -8.68
CA VAL A 75 2.47 1.08 -7.55
C VAL A 75 0.96 1.01 -7.32
N LEU A 76 0.48 -0.16 -6.91
CA LEU A 76 -0.94 -0.40 -6.68
C LEU A 76 -1.29 -0.12 -5.21
N GLY A 77 -2.30 0.71 -4.99
CA GLY A 77 -2.97 0.86 -3.70
C GLY A 77 -4.39 0.30 -3.75
N GLN A 78 -4.74 -0.53 -2.78
CA GLN A 78 -6.10 -1.02 -2.58
C GLN A 78 -6.66 -0.42 -1.30
N VAL A 79 -7.67 0.43 -1.41
CA VAL A 79 -8.30 1.14 -0.30
C VAL A 79 -9.76 0.70 -0.19
N LEU A 80 -9.99 -0.33 0.64
CA LEU A 80 -11.30 -0.95 0.83
C LEU A 80 -12.03 -0.30 2.00
N ALA A 81 -13.34 -0.14 1.87
CA ALA A 81 -14.16 0.24 3.01
C ALA A 81 -14.26 -0.89 4.04
N THR A 82 -14.28 -2.14 3.55
CA THR A 82 -14.28 -3.33 4.39
C THR A 82 -13.24 -4.32 3.86
N GLY A 83 -12.24 -4.64 4.67
CA GLY A 83 -11.17 -5.58 4.32
C GLY A 83 -9.78 -4.98 4.52
N PRO A 84 -8.75 -5.74 4.17
CA PRO A 84 -7.37 -5.30 4.28
C PRO A 84 -7.03 -4.23 3.23
N ASN A 85 -6.34 -3.18 3.66
CA ASN A 85 -5.85 -2.13 2.79
C ASN A 85 -4.35 -2.32 2.54
N THR A 86 -3.90 -2.07 1.32
CA THR A 86 -2.49 -2.22 0.95
C THR A 86 -2.05 -1.09 0.02
N LEU A 87 -0.76 -0.75 0.08
CA LEU A 87 -0.10 0.14 -0.87
C LEU A 87 1.27 -0.47 -1.21
N ASP A 88 1.49 -0.75 -2.49
CA ASP A 88 2.68 -1.47 -2.98
C ASP A 88 2.93 -2.80 -2.24
N GLY A 89 1.85 -3.53 -1.92
CA GLY A 89 1.89 -4.78 -1.16
C GLY A 89 2.12 -4.61 0.34
N GLN A 90 2.39 -3.40 0.83
CA GLN A 90 2.54 -3.12 2.26
C GLN A 90 1.17 -2.81 2.89
N PRO A 91 0.94 -3.21 4.15
CA PRO A 91 -0.31 -2.91 4.82
C PRO A 91 -0.48 -1.41 5.03
N VAL A 92 -1.72 -0.94 4.87
CA VAL A 92 -2.16 0.42 5.18
C VAL A 92 -3.10 0.33 6.37
N ASP A 93 -2.88 1.16 7.38
CA ASP A 93 -3.74 1.15 8.56
C ASP A 93 -5.10 1.81 8.33
N ALA A 94 -5.98 1.68 9.33
CA ALA A 94 -7.35 2.19 9.22
C ALA A 94 -7.40 3.72 9.19
N GLU A 95 -6.47 4.39 9.86
CA GLU A 95 -6.39 5.86 9.91
C GLU A 95 -5.99 6.42 8.54
N GLU A 96 -4.93 5.87 7.92
CA GLU A 96 -4.49 6.25 6.58
C GLU A 96 -5.56 5.92 5.53
N SER A 97 -6.22 4.76 5.62
CA SER A 97 -7.31 4.38 4.72
C SER A 97 -8.47 5.40 4.78
N LEU A 98 -8.88 5.82 5.99
CA LEU A 98 -9.89 6.84 6.18
C LEU A 98 -9.44 8.20 5.67
N ARG A 99 -8.18 8.57 5.92
CA ARG A 99 -7.55 9.80 5.42
C ARG A 99 -7.59 9.86 3.89
N LEU A 100 -7.21 8.78 3.22
CA LEU A 100 -7.23 8.68 1.75
C LEU A 100 -8.66 8.84 1.20
N ARG A 101 -9.64 8.14 1.78
CA ARG A 101 -11.04 8.29 1.36
C ARG A 101 -11.54 9.72 1.54
N THR A 102 -11.20 10.36 2.65
CA THR A 102 -11.57 11.76 2.94
C THR A 102 -10.89 12.71 1.97
N GLN A 103 -9.58 12.55 1.76
CA GLN A 103 -8.78 13.39 0.86
C GLN A 103 -9.32 13.39 -0.57
N PHE A 104 -9.72 12.21 -1.06
CA PHE A 104 -10.25 12.06 -2.42
C PHE A 104 -11.78 12.13 -2.48
N SER A 105 -12.48 12.39 -1.36
CA SER A 105 -13.94 12.48 -1.26
C SER A 105 -14.65 11.24 -1.84
N ILE A 106 -14.21 10.04 -1.42
CA ILE A 106 -14.74 8.77 -1.90
C ILE A 106 -15.53 8.07 -0.80
N ASP A 107 -16.83 7.91 -1.01
CA ASP A 107 -17.72 7.22 -0.09
C ASP A 107 -17.39 5.73 0.07
N ALA A 108 -17.77 5.15 1.22
CA ALA A 108 -17.54 3.75 1.54
C ALA A 108 -18.17 2.77 0.52
N SER A 109 -19.29 3.15 -0.09
CA SER A 109 -20.00 2.35 -1.11
C SER A 109 -19.51 2.59 -2.53
N ALA A 110 -18.63 3.58 -2.75
CA ALA A 110 -18.17 3.97 -4.07
C ALA A 110 -16.98 3.13 -4.55
N PHE A 111 -16.96 2.87 -5.86
CA PHE A 111 -15.76 2.41 -6.57
C PHE A 111 -15.13 3.59 -7.31
N SER A 112 -13.81 3.73 -7.20
CA SER A 112 -13.07 4.75 -7.93
C SER A 112 -11.61 4.34 -8.09
N VAL A 113 -11.02 4.71 -9.22
CA VAL A 113 -9.58 4.54 -9.47
C VAL A 113 -8.96 5.92 -9.66
N VAL A 114 -7.90 6.21 -8.89
CA VAL A 114 -7.25 7.52 -8.87
C VAL A 114 -5.77 7.35 -9.17
N LEU A 115 -5.28 7.98 -10.23
CA LEU A 115 -3.86 8.07 -10.55
C LEU A 115 -3.23 9.26 -9.83
N ILE A 116 -2.19 9.00 -9.07
CA ILE A 116 -1.38 10.02 -8.40
C ILE A 116 -0.06 10.18 -9.14
N GLY A 117 0.33 11.41 -9.42
CA GLY A 117 1.64 11.72 -10.00
C GLY A 117 2.76 11.63 -8.96
N LYS A 118 4.02 11.64 -9.43
CA LYS A 118 5.19 11.69 -8.52
C LYS A 118 5.22 12.95 -7.64
N ASP A 119 4.59 14.03 -8.08
CA ASP A 119 4.41 15.26 -7.29
C ASP A 119 3.38 15.12 -6.15
N GLY A 120 2.69 13.99 -6.07
CA GLY A 120 1.64 13.70 -5.09
C GLY A 120 0.25 14.22 -5.48
N GLY A 121 0.10 14.84 -6.65
CA GLY A 121 -1.18 15.34 -7.14
C GLY A 121 -1.98 14.32 -7.93
N GLU A 122 -3.32 14.40 -7.82
CA GLU A 122 -4.23 13.62 -8.66
C GLU A 122 -4.07 14.01 -10.14
N LYS A 123 -3.94 13.02 -11.02
CA LYS A 123 -3.76 13.21 -12.47
C LYS A 123 -4.94 12.71 -13.29
N LEU A 124 -5.59 11.67 -12.81
CA LEU A 124 -6.77 11.08 -13.45
C LEU A 124 -7.63 10.40 -12.39
N ARG A 125 -8.94 10.46 -12.60
CA ARG A 125 -9.92 9.72 -11.81
C ARG A 125 -10.93 9.09 -12.73
N VAL A 126 -11.27 7.82 -12.46
CA VAL A 126 -12.37 7.11 -13.10
C VAL A 126 -13.22 6.41 -12.05
N THR A 127 -14.52 6.28 -12.29
CA THR A 127 -15.47 5.65 -11.36
C THR A 127 -15.92 4.26 -11.82
N GLU A 128 -15.28 3.75 -12.86
CA GLU A 128 -15.50 2.44 -13.45
C GLU A 128 -14.18 1.68 -13.56
N VAL A 129 -14.23 0.43 -14.03
CA VAL A 129 -13.03 -0.34 -14.34
C VAL A 129 -12.19 0.42 -15.37
N PRO A 130 -10.93 0.76 -15.07
CA PRO A 130 -10.16 1.66 -15.91
C PRO A 130 -9.71 1.02 -17.22
N ASP A 131 -9.62 1.84 -18.27
CA ASP A 131 -8.76 1.53 -19.40
C ASP A 131 -7.31 1.87 -19.04
N LEU A 132 -6.48 0.85 -18.83
CA LEU A 132 -5.08 1.04 -18.45
C LEU A 132 -4.26 1.71 -19.57
N GLN A 133 -4.62 1.52 -20.84
CA GLN A 133 -3.92 2.19 -21.95
C GLN A 133 -4.12 3.70 -21.88
N GLN A 134 -5.31 4.16 -21.49
CA GLN A 134 -5.56 5.58 -21.24
C GLN A 134 -4.71 6.10 -20.08
N ILE A 135 -4.62 5.35 -18.98
CA ILE A 135 -3.76 5.71 -17.83
C ILE A 135 -2.30 5.81 -18.26
N TYR A 136 -1.81 4.83 -19.02
CA TYR A 136 -0.43 4.82 -19.53
C TYR A 136 -0.15 6.00 -20.45
N ALA A 137 -1.08 6.35 -21.34
CA ALA A 137 -0.96 7.51 -22.22
C ALA A 137 -0.87 8.82 -21.43
N VAL A 138 -1.66 8.98 -20.36
CA VAL A 138 -1.58 10.14 -19.47
C VAL A 138 -0.18 10.24 -18.83
N ILE A 139 0.37 9.13 -18.33
CA ILE A 139 1.70 9.10 -17.73
C ILE A 139 2.77 9.41 -18.77
N ASP A 140 2.69 8.82 -19.97
CA ASP A 140 3.68 8.99 -21.03
C ASP A 140 3.73 10.43 -21.54
N GLY A 141 2.65 11.21 -21.39
CA GLY A 141 2.60 12.65 -21.64
C GLY A 141 3.17 13.53 -20.52
N MET A 142 3.56 12.98 -19.37
CA MET A 142 4.09 13.77 -18.25
C MET A 142 5.52 14.27 -18.51
N PRO A 143 5.88 15.51 -18.11
CA PRO A 143 7.21 16.07 -18.39
C PRO A 143 8.37 15.23 -17.86
N MET A 144 8.26 14.65 -16.68
CA MET A 144 9.32 13.81 -16.07
C MET A 144 9.51 12.47 -16.80
N ARG A 145 8.47 11.95 -17.47
CA ARG A 145 8.51 10.65 -18.13
C ARG A 145 9.54 10.55 -19.24
N GLY A 146 9.71 11.60 -20.03
CA GLY A 146 10.71 11.64 -21.08
C GLY A 146 12.14 11.47 -20.56
N ASN A 147 12.45 12.00 -19.38
CA ASN A 147 13.76 11.82 -18.73
C ASN A 147 13.93 10.40 -18.20
N GLU A 148 12.87 9.82 -17.63
CA GLU A 148 12.88 8.46 -17.11
C GLU A 148 13.14 7.41 -18.20
N ILE A 149 12.51 7.56 -19.36
CA ILE A 149 12.72 6.68 -20.52
C ILE A 149 14.17 6.77 -21.02
N ARG A 150 14.74 7.98 -21.07
CA ARG A 150 16.15 8.18 -21.49
C ARG A 150 17.14 7.59 -20.49
N ALA A 151 16.84 7.71 -19.18
CA ALA A 151 17.71 7.21 -18.12
C ALA A 151 17.68 5.68 -18.02
N ASN A 152 16.54 5.06 -18.35
CA ASN A 152 16.37 3.61 -18.21
C ASN A 152 15.43 3.05 -19.32
N PRO A 153 15.94 2.83 -20.54
CA PRO A 153 15.11 2.45 -21.69
C PRO A 153 14.57 1.02 -21.67
N ARG A 154 15.07 0.16 -20.77
CA ARG A 154 14.68 -1.27 -20.67
C ARG A 154 14.36 -1.64 -19.24
N ARG A 155 13.09 -1.64 -18.87
CA ARG A 155 12.63 -1.98 -17.52
C ARG A 155 11.84 -3.28 -17.40
N CYS A 156 11.58 -3.96 -18.45
CA CYS A 156 11.07 -5.33 -18.44
C CYS A 156 11.92 -6.22 -19.37
#